data_8f5dc23de8fe59b4e852d9db29ab1bd2
#
_entry.id   8f5dc23de8fe59b4e852d9db29ab1bd2
#
_cell.length_a   1.000
_cell.length_b   1.000
_cell.length_c   1.000
_cell.angle_alpha   90.00
_cell.angle_beta   90.00
_cell.angle_gamma   90.00
#
_symmetry.space_group_name_H-M   'P 1'
#
loop_
_entity.id
_entity.type
_entity.pdbx_description
1 polymer ?
#
loop_
_entity_poly.entity_id
_entity_poly.type
_entity_poly.pdbx_seq_one_letter_code
_entity_poly.pdbx_strand_id
1 'polypeptide(L)'
;MGEFLSRKGHTYKVEIFQESNTAFTVQELTFGANPLEIEWGATSKEDCICGSSATLTIESPGDRTYEDLYSIAVGHVRMDVSRDGALYWSGMLDTEFYEEPYSRYSKYDVQLTFSDLGILKRLPYDLTGTQSLSSMLSAAISRSGMHLLGTDVTMVSTTTDGGTSVMTGLAVLSENYIDEEGERTTWYDALEGAFQPLGLRLMQKGGKMYVFDLNGLYNSNAASTLIDWQSTDQAMGVDKVANKVTVNFSAYGTQKKSPEIKFTQPVDRTLVNLGIDSVPGSYPYYY
;
A
#
# COMPACT_ATOMS: atom_id res chain seq x y z
N MET A 1 -0.48 23.52 -9.05
CA MET A 1 0.84 22.87 -9.05
C MET A 1 1.89 23.77 -8.47
N GLY A 2 2.96 23.20 -7.91
CA GLY A 2 4.08 23.97 -7.36
C GLY A 2 5.35 23.14 -7.32
N GLU A 3 6.51 23.82 -7.21
CA GLU A 3 7.82 23.18 -7.16
C GLU A 3 8.65 23.75 -5.99
N PHE A 4 9.47 22.89 -5.38
CA PHE A 4 10.43 23.31 -4.35
C PHE A 4 11.69 22.45 -4.37
N LEU A 5 12.76 22.97 -3.79
CA LEU A 5 14.03 22.27 -3.65
C LEU A 5 14.18 21.71 -2.22
N SER A 6 14.55 20.44 -2.11
CA SER A 6 14.93 19.85 -0.83
C SER A 6 16.33 20.32 -0.40
N ARG A 7 16.67 20.14 0.88
CA ARG A 7 18.02 20.43 1.41
C ARG A 7 19.15 19.65 0.70
N LYS A 8 18.82 18.52 0.09
CA LYS A 8 19.77 17.68 -0.66
C LYS A 8 19.86 18.06 -2.15
N GLY A 9 19.15 19.12 -2.59
CA GLY A 9 19.17 19.61 -3.96
C GLY A 9 18.25 18.87 -4.93
N HIS A 10 17.37 17.99 -4.46
CA HIS A 10 16.35 17.37 -5.30
C HIS A 10 15.18 18.33 -5.53
N THR A 11 14.73 18.41 -6.77
CA THR A 11 13.52 19.16 -7.15
C THR A 11 12.30 18.29 -6.95
N TYR A 12 11.36 18.79 -6.16
CA TYR A 12 10.04 18.19 -5.99
C TYR A 12 8.99 19.05 -6.68
N LYS A 13 8.16 18.41 -7.50
CA LYS A 13 6.97 19.01 -8.11
C LYS A 13 5.75 18.34 -7.53
N VAL A 14 4.81 19.14 -7.06
CA VAL A 14 3.52 18.67 -6.52
C VAL A 14 2.42 19.14 -7.45
N GLU A 15 1.57 18.21 -7.86
CA GLU A 15 0.41 18.45 -8.70
C GLU A 15 -0.83 17.87 -8.04
N ILE A 16 -1.86 18.71 -7.84
CA ILE A 16 -3.16 18.27 -7.36
C ILE A 16 -4.11 18.27 -8.54
N PHE A 17 -4.75 17.14 -8.76
CA PHE A 17 -5.74 16.92 -9.81
C PHE A 17 -7.11 16.79 -9.16
N GLN A 18 -8.03 17.64 -9.56
CA GLN A 18 -9.43 17.56 -9.15
C GLN A 18 -10.27 17.13 -10.35
N GLU A 19 -11.10 16.12 -10.17
CA GLU A 19 -12.05 15.74 -11.20
C GLU A 19 -13.11 16.83 -11.38
N SER A 20 -13.27 17.29 -12.60
CA SER A 20 -14.20 18.36 -12.94
C SER A 20 -14.84 18.13 -14.29
N ASN A 21 -16.13 18.45 -14.40
CA ASN A 21 -16.88 18.42 -15.67
C ASN A 21 -16.71 19.70 -16.51
N THR A 22 -15.90 20.65 -16.04
CA THR A 22 -15.64 21.92 -16.71
C THR A 22 -14.20 22.02 -17.16
N ALA A 23 -13.91 23.01 -18.04
CA ALA A 23 -12.53 23.28 -18.44
C ALA A 23 -11.68 23.60 -17.19
N PHE A 24 -10.54 22.93 -17.08
CA PHE A 24 -9.65 23.12 -15.95
C PHE A 24 -8.80 24.38 -16.10
N THR A 25 -8.50 25.00 -14.97
CA THR A 25 -7.54 26.10 -14.85
C THR A 25 -6.39 25.65 -13.98
N VAL A 26 -5.17 25.85 -14.44
CA VAL A 26 -3.98 25.56 -13.63
C VAL A 26 -3.78 26.69 -12.64
N GLN A 27 -3.77 26.36 -11.34
CA GLN A 27 -3.45 27.29 -10.26
C GLN A 27 -2.05 26.98 -9.72
N GLU A 28 -1.29 28.03 -9.42
CA GLU A 28 -0.01 27.87 -8.71
C GLU A 28 -0.25 27.69 -7.23
N LEU A 29 0.49 26.78 -6.62
CA LEU A 29 0.49 26.54 -5.18
C LEU A 29 1.65 27.30 -4.54
N THR A 30 1.37 28.05 -3.49
CA THR A 30 2.39 28.64 -2.62
C THR A 30 2.58 27.70 -1.44
N PHE A 31 3.83 27.32 -1.18
CA PHE A 31 4.14 26.37 -0.13
C PHE A 31 4.49 27.03 1.19
N GLY A 32 4.08 26.40 2.29
CA GLY A 32 4.52 26.74 3.65
C GLY A 32 5.97 26.31 3.96
N ALA A 33 6.38 26.47 5.20
CA ALA A 33 7.77 26.25 5.63
C ALA A 33 8.26 24.80 5.47
N ASN A 34 7.39 23.81 5.68
CA ASN A 34 7.65 22.38 5.45
C ASN A 34 6.61 21.87 4.46
N PRO A 35 6.85 22.02 3.16
CA PRO A 35 5.79 21.88 2.17
C PRO A 35 5.26 20.45 2.03
N LEU A 36 6.09 19.45 2.23
CA LEU A 36 5.69 18.06 2.00
C LEU A 36 6.38 17.12 2.98
N GLU A 37 5.57 16.29 3.63
CA GLU A 37 6.00 15.18 4.45
C GLU A 37 5.34 13.90 3.92
N ILE A 38 6.12 12.86 3.65
CA ILE A 38 5.60 11.55 3.20
C ILE A 38 6.05 10.51 4.21
N GLU A 39 5.09 9.81 4.78
CA GLU A 39 5.31 8.77 5.77
C GLU A 39 4.84 7.41 5.25
N TRP A 40 5.64 6.37 5.47
CA TRP A 40 5.27 4.98 5.27
C TRP A 40 5.01 4.34 6.63
N GLY A 41 3.74 4.06 6.90
CA GLY A 41 3.32 3.48 8.16
C GLY A 41 3.11 1.97 8.02
N ALA A 42 3.90 1.19 8.76
CA ALA A 42 3.55 -0.17 9.10
C ALA A 42 3.52 -0.24 10.62
N THR A 43 2.37 -0.57 11.19
CA THR A 43 2.21 -0.66 12.64
C THR A 43 2.75 -1.98 13.19
N SER A 44 2.81 -3.00 12.34
CA SER A 44 3.31 -4.35 12.68
C SER A 44 4.16 -4.92 11.54
N LYS A 45 5.06 -5.85 11.90
CA LYS A 45 5.80 -6.66 10.91
C LYS A 45 4.88 -7.59 10.11
N GLU A 46 3.68 -7.82 10.59
CA GLU A 46 2.67 -8.71 10.01
C GLU A 46 1.72 -7.96 9.09
N ASP A 47 1.77 -6.62 9.09
CA ASP A 47 0.91 -5.81 8.22
C ASP A 47 1.22 -6.11 6.75
N CYS A 48 0.21 -6.58 6.06
CA CYS A 48 0.26 -6.92 4.65
C CYS A 48 0.29 -5.66 3.79
N ILE A 49 -0.53 -4.67 4.12
CA ILE A 49 -0.65 -3.42 3.38
C ILE A 49 0.12 -2.33 4.12
N CYS A 50 1.30 -2.00 3.60
CA CYS A 50 2.13 -0.92 4.10
C CYS A 50 1.75 0.37 3.36
N GLY A 51 0.63 0.97 3.78
CA GLY A 51 0.17 2.22 3.22
C GLY A 51 1.11 3.39 3.53
N SER A 52 0.98 4.45 2.76
CA SER A 52 1.68 5.70 3.00
C SER A 52 0.71 6.88 3.00
N SER A 53 1.08 7.90 3.74
CA SER A 53 0.38 9.17 3.78
C SER A 53 1.31 10.32 3.42
N ALA A 54 0.75 11.36 2.85
CA ALA A 54 1.49 12.58 2.54
C ALA A 54 0.72 13.78 3.08
N THR A 55 1.39 14.61 3.86
CA THR A 55 0.88 15.90 4.32
C THR A 55 1.50 17.00 3.50
N LEU A 56 0.65 17.76 2.81
CA LEU A 56 1.03 18.93 2.02
C LEU A 56 0.66 20.19 2.79
N THR A 57 1.64 21.06 3.05
CA THR A 57 1.42 22.37 3.67
C THR A 57 1.51 23.48 2.64
N ILE A 58 0.40 24.16 2.40
CA ILE A 58 0.27 25.24 1.43
C ILE A 58 -0.21 26.51 2.10
N GLU A 59 0.24 27.66 1.58
CA GLU A 59 -0.24 28.96 2.01
C GLU A 59 -1.57 29.25 1.34
N SER A 60 -2.63 29.45 2.12
CA SER A 60 -3.92 29.87 1.59
C SER A 60 -3.91 31.39 1.35
N PRO A 61 -4.33 31.84 0.15
CA PRO A 61 -4.45 33.25 -0.18
C PRO A 61 -5.66 33.91 0.45
N GLY A 62 -6.59 33.16 1.02
CA GLY A 62 -7.82 33.68 1.61
C GLY A 62 -8.64 32.61 2.31
N ASP A 63 -9.70 33.04 2.97
CA ASP A 63 -10.62 32.20 3.71
C ASP A 63 -11.31 31.17 2.79
N ARG A 64 -11.33 29.91 3.21
CA ARG A 64 -11.98 28.78 2.54
C ARG A 64 -11.57 28.53 1.06
N THR A 65 -10.35 28.95 0.68
CA THR A 65 -9.90 28.85 -0.72
C THR A 65 -9.83 27.40 -1.24
N TYR A 66 -9.54 26.46 -0.35
CA TYR A 66 -9.37 25.05 -0.71
C TYR A 66 -10.55 24.16 -0.28
N GLU A 67 -11.65 24.75 0.15
CA GLU A 67 -12.86 24.00 0.54
C GLU A 67 -13.41 23.11 -0.58
N ASP A 68 -13.31 23.59 -1.82
CA ASP A 68 -13.78 22.86 -3.01
C ASP A 68 -13.05 21.52 -3.23
N LEU A 69 -11.86 21.34 -2.65
CA LEU A 69 -11.14 20.07 -2.71
C LEU A 69 -11.80 18.99 -1.86
N TYR A 70 -12.56 19.40 -0.83
CA TYR A 70 -13.23 18.49 0.10
C TYR A 70 -14.64 18.16 -0.41
N SER A 71 -14.69 17.28 -1.42
CA SER A 71 -15.94 16.72 -1.93
C SER A 71 -16.42 15.59 -1.02
N ILE A 72 -17.74 15.43 -0.93
CA ILE A 72 -18.36 14.28 -0.26
C ILE A 72 -18.03 12.97 -0.97
N ALA A 73 -17.77 13.03 -2.27
CA ALA A 73 -17.40 11.88 -3.07
C ALA A 73 -15.93 11.53 -2.90
N VAL A 74 -15.68 10.27 -2.58
CA VAL A 74 -14.34 9.71 -2.38
C VAL A 74 -13.63 9.57 -3.73
N GLY A 75 -12.36 9.90 -3.81
CA GLY A 75 -11.54 9.62 -5.00
C GLY A 75 -11.54 10.71 -6.08
N HIS A 76 -12.06 11.90 -5.81
CA HIS A 76 -12.11 12.99 -6.79
C HIS A 76 -10.88 13.90 -6.81
N VAL A 77 -10.03 13.84 -5.77
CA VAL A 77 -8.83 14.67 -5.68
C VAL A 77 -7.62 13.80 -5.47
N ARG A 78 -6.69 13.87 -6.42
CA ARG A 78 -5.42 13.12 -6.41
C ARG A 78 -4.25 14.09 -6.33
N MET A 79 -3.24 13.72 -5.56
CA MET A 79 -1.94 14.37 -5.56
C MET A 79 -0.88 13.46 -6.18
N ASP A 80 -0.14 13.99 -7.14
CA ASP A 80 1.05 13.38 -7.69
C ASP A 80 2.28 14.18 -7.25
N VAL A 81 3.28 13.48 -6.76
CA VAL A 81 4.56 14.06 -6.38
C VAL A 81 5.62 13.50 -7.32
N SER A 82 6.30 14.38 -8.04
CA SER A 82 7.47 14.03 -8.84
C SER A 82 8.75 14.48 -8.15
N ARG A 83 9.80 13.69 -8.27
CA ARG A 83 11.13 14.01 -7.78
C ARG A 83 12.10 13.96 -8.95
N ASP A 84 12.82 15.07 -9.19
CA ASP A 84 13.75 15.20 -10.32
C ASP A 84 13.13 14.80 -11.67
N GLY A 85 11.86 15.15 -11.87
CA GLY A 85 11.10 14.86 -13.08
C GLY A 85 10.49 13.46 -13.18
N ALA A 86 10.74 12.57 -12.24
CA ALA A 86 10.14 11.23 -12.19
C ALA A 86 9.04 11.14 -11.12
N LEU A 87 7.95 10.44 -11.42
CA LEU A 87 6.89 10.19 -10.43
C LEU A 87 7.50 9.46 -9.21
N TYR A 88 7.29 10.04 -8.05
CA TYR A 88 7.80 9.54 -6.78
C TYR A 88 6.72 8.95 -5.89
N TRP A 89 5.56 9.62 -5.83
CA TRP A 89 4.44 9.22 -4.99
C TRP A 89 3.11 9.70 -5.59
N SER A 90 2.04 8.96 -5.35
CA SER A 90 0.67 9.37 -5.72
C SER A 90 -0.31 8.90 -4.65
N GLY A 91 -1.31 9.71 -4.35
CA GLY A 91 -2.36 9.36 -3.40
C GLY A 91 -3.59 10.22 -3.54
N MET A 92 -4.66 9.83 -2.84
CA MET A 92 -5.95 10.49 -2.84
C MET A 92 -6.14 11.31 -1.58
N LEU A 93 -6.83 12.47 -1.71
CA LEU A 93 -7.13 13.34 -0.58
C LEU A 93 -7.99 12.60 0.44
N ASP A 94 -7.61 12.70 1.70
CA ASP A 94 -8.44 12.27 2.81
C ASP A 94 -9.47 13.35 3.13
N THR A 95 -10.73 13.07 2.81
CA THR A 95 -11.82 14.02 2.91
C THR A 95 -12.50 14.07 4.29
N GLU A 96 -12.01 13.30 5.27
CA GLU A 96 -12.65 13.24 6.58
C GLU A 96 -12.50 14.52 7.39
N PHE A 97 -11.40 15.24 7.20
CA PHE A 97 -11.09 16.42 7.99
C PHE A 97 -10.61 17.56 7.10
N TYR A 98 -11.43 18.61 7.04
CA TYR A 98 -11.00 19.90 6.54
C TYR A 98 -10.94 20.87 7.72
N GLU A 99 -9.77 21.38 7.99
CA GLU A 99 -9.54 22.35 9.04
C GLU A 99 -8.72 23.52 8.50
N GLU A 100 -9.26 24.71 8.62
CA GLU A 100 -8.55 25.95 8.36
C GLU A 100 -8.42 26.76 9.67
N PRO A 101 -7.26 27.37 9.96
CA PRO A 101 -7.12 28.23 11.11
C PRO A 101 -7.97 29.50 10.94
N TYR A 102 -8.80 29.81 11.93
CA TYR A 102 -9.48 31.09 11.99
C TYR A 102 -8.48 32.22 12.28
N SER A 103 -8.00 32.88 11.23
CA SER A 103 -6.95 33.87 11.31
C SER A 103 -7.43 35.26 10.86
N ARG A 104 -6.91 36.30 11.53
CA ARG A 104 -7.06 37.68 11.07
C ARG A 104 -6.11 38.05 9.93
N TYR A 105 -5.14 37.18 9.67
CA TYR A 105 -4.16 37.37 8.60
C TYR A 105 -4.74 36.88 7.29
N SER A 106 -4.41 37.58 6.22
CA SER A 106 -4.87 37.24 4.87
C SER A 106 -4.16 36.02 4.27
N LYS A 107 -3.16 35.48 4.97
CA LYS A 107 -2.38 34.33 4.55
C LYS A 107 -2.09 33.46 5.75
N TYR A 108 -2.32 32.18 5.62
CA TYR A 108 -2.06 31.16 6.65
C TYR A 108 -1.81 29.81 6.00
N ASP A 109 -1.15 28.92 6.71
CA ASP A 109 -0.87 27.58 6.24
C ASP A 109 -2.10 26.68 6.42
N VAL A 110 -2.41 25.94 5.36
CA VAL A 110 -3.43 24.87 5.33
C VAL A 110 -2.72 23.55 5.09
N GLN A 111 -3.11 22.52 5.82
CA GLN A 111 -2.59 21.18 5.67
C GLN A 111 -3.61 20.29 4.95
N LEU A 112 -3.17 19.65 3.86
CA LEU A 112 -3.94 18.69 3.10
C LEU A 112 -3.30 17.31 3.28
N THR A 113 -4.07 16.34 3.76
CA THR A 113 -3.57 14.97 3.96
C THR A 113 -4.07 14.06 2.83
N PHE A 114 -3.14 13.34 2.24
CA PHE A 114 -3.39 12.37 1.19
C PHE A 114 -2.92 10.99 1.64
N SER A 115 -3.59 9.93 1.18
CA SER A 115 -3.17 8.55 1.41
C SER A 115 -3.16 7.77 0.11
N ASP A 116 -2.28 6.78 0.00
CA ASP A 116 -2.21 5.93 -1.20
C ASP A 116 -3.31 4.85 -1.19
N LEU A 117 -3.29 3.94 -0.25
CA LEU A 117 -4.22 2.80 -0.21
C LEU A 117 -5.41 3.02 0.73
N GLY A 118 -5.48 4.16 1.42
CA GLY A 118 -6.55 4.46 2.37
C GLY A 118 -7.94 4.49 1.74
N ILE A 119 -8.04 4.93 0.49
CA ILE A 119 -9.30 4.95 -0.25
C ILE A 119 -9.94 3.56 -0.39
N LEU A 120 -9.13 2.50 -0.46
CA LEU A 120 -9.62 1.13 -0.60
C LEU A 120 -10.46 0.67 0.60
N LYS A 121 -10.32 1.31 1.76
CA LYS A 121 -11.16 1.07 2.94
C LYS A 121 -12.61 1.56 2.79
N ARG A 122 -12.85 2.40 1.78
CA ARG A 122 -14.17 2.99 1.52
C ARG A 122 -14.85 2.43 0.27
N LEU A 123 -14.09 1.70 -0.54
CA LEU A 123 -14.59 1.13 -1.79
C LEU A 123 -15.03 -0.33 -1.56
N PRO A 124 -16.28 -0.70 -1.88
CA PRO A 124 -16.72 -2.08 -1.79
C PRO A 124 -16.00 -2.93 -2.85
N TYR A 125 -15.63 -4.16 -2.49
CA TYR A 125 -15.07 -5.14 -3.41
C TYR A 125 -16.11 -5.52 -4.48
N ASP A 126 -15.84 -5.26 -5.75
CA ASP A 126 -16.84 -5.36 -6.84
C ASP A 126 -16.54 -6.43 -7.90
N LEU A 127 -15.49 -7.23 -7.73
CA LEU A 127 -15.23 -8.34 -8.64
C LEU A 127 -16.20 -9.51 -8.41
N THR A 128 -16.32 -10.34 -9.42
CA THR A 128 -17.15 -11.54 -9.42
C THR A 128 -16.40 -12.73 -9.99
N GLY A 129 -16.80 -13.94 -9.60
CA GLY A 129 -16.18 -15.18 -10.07
C GLY A 129 -14.77 -15.39 -9.54
N THR A 130 -13.97 -16.17 -10.24
CA THR A 130 -12.64 -16.55 -9.79
C THR A 130 -11.59 -15.55 -10.28
N GLN A 131 -10.79 -15.01 -9.38
CA GLN A 131 -9.77 -14.00 -9.65
C GLN A 131 -8.37 -14.49 -9.25
N SER A 132 -7.35 -14.17 -10.06
CA SER A 132 -5.96 -14.32 -9.61
C SER A 132 -5.59 -13.16 -8.66
N LEU A 133 -4.58 -13.33 -7.83
CA LEU A 133 -4.08 -12.25 -6.98
C LEU A 133 -3.59 -11.04 -7.80
N SER A 134 -2.97 -11.30 -8.95
CA SER A 134 -2.58 -10.23 -9.89
C SER A 134 -3.78 -9.47 -10.44
N SER A 135 -4.89 -10.15 -10.77
CA SER A 135 -6.13 -9.49 -11.20
C SER A 135 -6.73 -8.63 -10.11
N MET A 136 -6.80 -9.16 -8.88
CA MET A 136 -7.29 -8.41 -7.72
C MET A 136 -6.46 -7.16 -7.48
N LEU A 137 -5.14 -7.28 -7.48
CA LEU A 137 -4.24 -6.13 -7.28
C LEU A 137 -4.41 -5.08 -8.38
N SER A 138 -4.44 -5.51 -9.65
CA SER A 138 -4.62 -4.60 -10.78
C SER A 138 -5.95 -3.86 -10.72
N ALA A 139 -7.02 -4.55 -10.33
CA ALA A 139 -8.33 -3.94 -10.14
C ALA A 139 -8.33 -2.96 -8.96
N ALA A 140 -7.74 -3.31 -7.83
CA ALA A 140 -7.64 -2.42 -6.66
C ALA A 140 -6.88 -1.13 -7.01
N ILE A 141 -5.74 -1.24 -7.69
CA ILE A 141 -4.98 -0.06 -8.15
C ILE A 141 -5.82 0.80 -9.10
N SER A 142 -6.53 0.17 -10.04
CA SER A 142 -7.42 0.91 -10.95
C SER A 142 -8.55 1.63 -10.21
N ARG A 143 -9.16 0.98 -9.21
CA ARG A 143 -10.23 1.57 -8.37
C ARG A 143 -9.72 2.67 -7.45
N SER A 144 -8.48 2.59 -7.01
CA SER A 144 -7.90 3.61 -6.13
C SER A 144 -7.72 4.97 -6.80
N GLY A 145 -7.68 5.02 -8.14
CA GLY A 145 -7.45 6.26 -8.88
C GLY A 145 -6.02 6.81 -8.80
N MET A 146 -5.11 6.10 -8.13
CA MET A 146 -3.70 6.50 -8.05
C MET A 146 -3.03 6.48 -9.42
N HIS A 147 -2.11 7.39 -9.62
CA HIS A 147 -1.22 7.40 -10.77
C HIS A 147 0.04 6.61 -10.41
N LEU A 148 0.25 5.45 -11.05
CA LEU A 148 1.42 4.61 -10.82
C LEU A 148 2.10 4.27 -12.14
N LEU A 149 3.43 4.16 -12.12
CA LEU A 149 4.25 3.75 -13.27
C LEU A 149 4.14 2.23 -13.53
N GLY A 150 3.50 1.49 -12.64
CA GLY A 150 3.29 0.06 -12.76
C GLY A 150 3.37 -0.67 -11.43
N THR A 151 3.27 -1.99 -11.53
CA THR A 151 3.35 -2.92 -10.39
C THR A 151 4.57 -3.81 -10.56
N ASP A 152 5.33 -3.99 -9.49
CA ASP A 152 6.50 -4.85 -9.44
C ASP A 152 6.25 -6.02 -8.49
N VAL A 153 6.22 -7.22 -9.00
CA VAL A 153 6.00 -8.48 -8.28
C VAL A 153 7.24 -9.39 -8.32
N THR A 154 8.38 -8.87 -8.75
CA THR A 154 9.61 -9.67 -8.95
C THR A 154 10.18 -10.21 -7.66
N MET A 155 9.84 -9.60 -6.53
CA MET A 155 10.25 -10.03 -5.20
C MET A 155 9.22 -10.94 -4.51
N VAL A 156 8.32 -11.57 -5.25
CA VAL A 156 7.45 -12.63 -4.76
C VAL A 156 8.09 -13.97 -5.05
N SER A 157 8.60 -14.64 -4.01
CA SER A 157 9.27 -15.94 -4.12
C SER A 157 8.33 -17.11 -3.86
N THR A 158 7.18 -16.86 -3.24
CA THR A 158 6.18 -17.88 -2.94
C THR A 158 5.54 -18.43 -4.23
N THR A 159 5.54 -19.76 -4.34
CA THR A 159 5.01 -20.47 -5.52
C THR A 159 3.99 -21.52 -5.12
N THR A 160 3.11 -21.87 -6.05
CA THR A 160 2.24 -23.05 -5.95
C THR A 160 3.08 -24.34 -6.09
N ASP A 161 2.50 -25.49 -5.79
CA ASP A 161 3.17 -26.80 -5.92
C ASP A 161 3.73 -27.05 -7.34
N GLY A 162 3.09 -26.50 -8.37
CA GLY A 162 3.58 -26.54 -9.75
C GLY A 162 4.69 -25.55 -10.08
N GLY A 163 5.25 -24.82 -9.11
CA GLY A 163 6.32 -23.83 -9.31
C GLY A 163 5.87 -22.51 -9.91
N THR A 164 4.56 -22.30 -10.07
CA THR A 164 4.01 -21.03 -10.58
C THR A 164 3.91 -20.01 -9.44
N SER A 165 4.25 -18.75 -9.70
CA SER A 165 4.07 -17.68 -8.70
C SER A 165 2.64 -17.65 -8.17
N VAL A 166 2.46 -17.48 -6.86
CA VAL A 166 1.13 -17.37 -6.25
C VAL A 166 0.33 -16.21 -6.83
N MET A 167 0.98 -15.18 -7.31
CA MET A 167 0.30 -14.02 -7.92
C MET A 167 -0.56 -14.40 -9.14
N THR A 168 -0.15 -15.42 -9.89
CA THR A 168 -0.86 -15.90 -11.09
C THR A 168 -1.41 -17.31 -10.94
N GLY A 169 -0.79 -18.13 -10.11
CA GLY A 169 -1.14 -19.53 -9.93
C GLY A 169 -2.22 -19.79 -8.89
N LEU A 170 -2.46 -18.81 -7.99
CA LEU A 170 -3.53 -18.91 -7.00
C LEU A 170 -4.77 -18.20 -7.50
N ALA A 171 -5.91 -18.85 -7.34
CA ALA A 171 -7.21 -18.30 -7.67
C ALA A 171 -8.06 -18.14 -6.40
N VAL A 172 -8.66 -16.98 -6.24
CA VAL A 172 -9.55 -16.63 -5.13
C VAL A 172 -10.96 -16.46 -5.68
N LEU A 173 -11.94 -17.02 -4.99
CA LEU A 173 -13.35 -16.88 -5.34
C LEU A 173 -13.88 -15.57 -4.75
N SER A 174 -14.44 -14.71 -5.60
CA SER A 174 -14.91 -13.37 -5.20
C SER A 174 -16.08 -13.43 -4.20
N GLU A 175 -16.85 -14.51 -4.23
CA GLU A 175 -17.97 -14.76 -3.31
C GLU A 175 -17.50 -14.92 -1.85
N ASN A 176 -16.22 -15.21 -1.60
CA ASN A 176 -15.68 -15.26 -0.24
C ASN A 176 -15.64 -13.88 0.44
N TYR A 177 -15.82 -12.81 -0.32
CA TYR A 177 -15.81 -11.42 0.15
C TYR A 177 -17.21 -10.79 0.20
N ILE A 178 -18.21 -11.64 0.25
CA ILE A 178 -19.63 -11.27 0.43
C ILE A 178 -20.11 -11.97 1.70
N ASP A 179 -20.72 -11.25 2.62
CA ASP A 179 -21.26 -11.81 3.83
C ASP A 179 -22.61 -12.52 3.62
N GLU A 180 -23.21 -13.03 4.71
CA GLU A 180 -24.48 -13.77 4.67
C GLU A 180 -25.66 -12.86 4.30
N GLU A 181 -25.57 -11.57 4.56
CA GLU A 181 -26.54 -10.54 4.20
C GLU A 181 -26.42 -10.08 2.74
N GLY A 182 -25.34 -10.49 2.06
CA GLY A 182 -25.03 -10.10 0.69
C GLY A 182 -24.24 -8.79 0.57
N GLU A 183 -23.80 -8.26 1.71
CA GLU A 183 -22.94 -7.09 1.74
C GLU A 183 -21.50 -7.44 1.35
N ARG A 184 -20.84 -6.54 0.66
CA ARG A 184 -19.49 -6.74 0.17
C ARG A 184 -18.46 -6.13 1.12
N THR A 185 -17.42 -6.88 1.43
CA THR A 185 -16.28 -6.34 2.18
C THR A 185 -15.58 -5.23 1.39
N THR A 186 -14.69 -4.49 2.03
CA THR A 186 -13.92 -3.44 1.35
C THR A 186 -12.81 -4.03 0.47
N TRP A 187 -12.34 -3.27 -0.51
CA TRP A 187 -11.16 -3.65 -1.29
C TRP A 187 -9.92 -3.84 -0.42
N TYR A 188 -9.80 -3.04 0.64
CA TYR A 188 -8.70 -3.17 1.59
C TYR A 188 -8.71 -4.51 2.29
N ASP A 189 -9.83 -4.89 2.88
CA ASP A 189 -9.98 -6.14 3.62
C ASP A 189 -9.87 -7.36 2.69
N ALA A 190 -10.39 -7.24 1.46
CA ALA A 190 -10.26 -8.31 0.46
C ALA A 190 -8.80 -8.56 0.06
N LEU A 191 -8.02 -7.50 -0.14
CA LEU A 191 -6.59 -7.63 -0.43
C LEU A 191 -5.82 -8.16 0.79
N GLU A 192 -6.11 -7.64 1.99
CA GLU A 192 -5.47 -8.10 3.21
C GLU A 192 -5.76 -9.60 3.44
N GLY A 193 -7.02 -10.01 3.34
CA GLY A 193 -7.42 -11.41 3.48
C GLY A 193 -6.78 -12.35 2.45
N ALA A 194 -6.51 -11.86 1.23
CA ALA A 194 -5.87 -12.65 0.19
C ALA A 194 -4.33 -12.70 0.32
N PHE A 195 -3.69 -11.63 0.77
CA PHE A 195 -2.22 -11.48 0.76
C PHE A 195 -1.58 -11.86 2.09
N GLN A 196 -2.20 -11.53 3.20
CA GLN A 196 -1.68 -11.79 4.54
C GLN A 196 -1.36 -13.27 4.80
N PRO A 197 -2.25 -14.24 4.45
CA PRO A 197 -1.96 -15.66 4.67
C PRO A 197 -0.74 -16.18 3.89
N LEU A 198 -0.38 -15.49 2.82
CA LEU A 198 0.77 -15.83 1.97
C LEU A 198 2.04 -15.07 2.38
N GLY A 199 1.97 -14.26 3.43
CA GLY A 199 3.09 -13.41 3.85
C GLY A 199 3.47 -12.35 2.82
N LEU A 200 2.57 -12.04 1.88
CA LEU A 200 2.79 -11.01 0.88
C LEU A 200 2.62 -9.62 1.51
N ARG A 201 3.41 -8.70 1.04
CA ARG A 201 3.36 -7.29 1.45
C ARG A 201 3.21 -6.39 0.24
N LEU A 202 2.46 -5.31 0.45
CA LEU A 202 2.13 -4.32 -0.56
C LEU A 202 2.58 -2.94 -0.09
N MET A 203 3.36 -2.22 -0.90
CA MET A 203 3.76 -0.85 -0.61
C MET A 203 4.01 -0.04 -1.88
N GLN A 204 3.72 1.25 -1.82
CA GLN A 204 4.10 2.19 -2.85
C GLN A 204 5.51 2.73 -2.59
N LYS A 205 6.36 2.76 -3.62
CA LYS A 205 7.68 3.40 -3.57
C LYS A 205 8.13 3.82 -4.95
N GLY A 206 8.67 5.04 -5.06
CA GLY A 206 9.21 5.54 -6.34
C GLY A 206 8.22 5.50 -7.50
N GLY A 207 6.95 5.83 -7.24
CA GLY A 207 5.88 5.85 -8.24
C GLY A 207 5.42 4.46 -8.71
N LYS A 208 5.84 3.38 -8.06
CA LYS A 208 5.41 2.01 -8.36
C LYS A 208 4.77 1.34 -7.15
N MET A 209 3.92 0.36 -7.41
CA MET A 209 3.41 -0.54 -6.39
C MET A 209 4.27 -1.81 -6.35
N TYR A 210 4.84 -2.11 -5.20
CA TYR A 210 5.66 -3.31 -4.98
C TYR A 210 4.86 -4.34 -4.19
N VAL A 211 4.91 -5.58 -4.66
CA VAL A 211 4.49 -6.76 -3.89
C VAL A 211 5.71 -7.63 -3.65
N PHE A 212 5.90 -8.02 -2.42
CA PHE A 212 7.05 -8.84 -2.04
C PHE A 212 6.70 -9.75 -0.86
N ASP A 213 7.38 -10.85 -0.74
CA ASP A 213 7.49 -11.62 0.49
C ASP A 213 8.89 -11.44 1.10
N LEU A 214 9.04 -11.78 2.38
CA LEU A 214 10.32 -11.59 3.08
C LEU A 214 11.48 -12.37 2.43
N ASN A 215 11.19 -13.51 1.84
CA ASN A 215 12.20 -14.31 1.13
C ASN A 215 12.60 -13.68 -0.18
N GLY A 216 11.62 -13.25 -0.97
CA GLY A 216 11.86 -12.56 -2.21
C GLY A 216 12.66 -11.28 -1.99
N LEU A 217 12.31 -10.53 -0.94
CA LEU A 217 13.07 -9.34 -0.55
C LEU A 217 14.51 -9.70 -0.14
N TYR A 218 14.72 -10.74 0.67
CA TYR A 218 16.04 -11.17 1.08
C TYR A 218 16.90 -11.69 -0.08
N ASN A 219 16.30 -12.41 -1.01
CA ASN A 219 16.98 -12.98 -2.18
C ASN A 219 17.15 -11.98 -3.34
N SER A 220 16.43 -10.86 -3.29
CA SER A 220 16.52 -9.82 -4.29
C SER A 220 17.84 -9.12 -4.20
N ASN A 221 18.93 -9.48 -4.58
CA ASN A 221 20.25 -8.82 -4.58
C ASN A 221 20.19 -7.28 -4.65
N ALA A 222 19.30 -6.70 -3.87
CA ALA A 222 19.17 -5.26 -3.72
C ALA A 222 20.51 -4.76 -3.21
N ALA A 223 21.12 -3.84 -3.92
CA ALA A 223 22.38 -3.24 -3.54
C ALA A 223 22.28 -2.77 -2.08
N SER A 224 23.10 -3.35 -1.21
CA SER A 224 23.15 -2.92 0.18
C SER A 224 23.62 -1.47 0.21
N THR A 225 22.80 -0.59 0.80
CA THR A 225 23.25 0.77 1.05
C THR A 225 24.00 0.78 2.37
N LEU A 226 25.24 1.24 2.34
CA LEU A 226 25.98 1.48 3.58
C LEU A 226 25.30 2.62 4.33
N ILE A 227 24.81 2.34 5.53
CA ILE A 227 24.28 3.35 6.43
C ILE A 227 25.46 3.89 7.25
N ASP A 228 25.73 5.18 7.09
CA ASP A 228 26.73 5.86 7.89
C ASP A 228 26.14 6.18 9.27
N TRP A 229 26.65 5.51 10.29
CA TRP A 229 26.22 5.62 11.66
C TRP A 229 26.90 6.81 12.32
N GLN A 230 26.14 7.88 12.54
CA GLN A 230 26.65 9.10 13.17
C GLN A 230 26.26 9.27 14.65
N SER A 231 25.50 8.33 15.21
CA SER A 231 25.01 8.40 16.61
C SER A 231 25.68 7.34 17.46
N THR A 232 25.93 7.66 18.73
CA THR A 232 26.44 6.74 19.73
C THR A 232 25.35 5.92 20.43
N ASP A 233 24.08 6.32 20.27
CA ASP A 233 22.93 5.70 20.95
C ASP A 233 22.21 4.72 20.04
N GLN A 234 22.94 3.67 19.61
CA GLN A 234 22.39 2.65 18.75
C GLN A 234 22.14 1.38 19.55
N ALA A 235 20.98 0.77 19.36
CA ALA A 235 20.65 -0.51 19.93
C ALA A 235 20.35 -1.52 18.83
N MET A 236 20.89 -2.71 18.96
CA MET A 236 20.54 -3.86 18.13
C MET A 236 19.70 -4.81 18.96
N GLY A 237 18.52 -5.15 18.49
CA GLY A 237 17.60 -6.07 19.14
C GLY A 237 17.23 -7.24 18.22
N VAL A 238 16.88 -8.36 18.83
CA VAL A 238 16.32 -9.51 18.14
C VAL A 238 14.87 -9.66 18.59
N ASP A 239 13.94 -9.56 17.65
CA ASP A 239 12.54 -9.82 17.92
C ASP A 239 12.23 -11.32 17.93
N LYS A 240 11.15 -11.68 18.60
CA LYS A 240 10.65 -13.05 18.61
C LYS A 240 10.30 -13.48 17.17
N VAL A 241 10.79 -14.65 16.80
CA VAL A 241 10.43 -15.28 15.52
C VAL A 241 9.28 -16.25 15.79
N ALA A 242 8.21 -16.14 14.99
CA ALA A 242 7.13 -17.12 15.03
C ALA A 242 7.62 -18.44 14.42
N ASN A 243 7.64 -19.51 15.22
CA ASN A 243 8.00 -20.86 14.75
C ASN A 243 6.80 -21.66 14.25
N LYS A 244 5.59 -21.14 14.43
CA LYS A 244 4.36 -21.74 13.94
C LYS A 244 3.37 -20.65 13.57
N VAL A 245 2.87 -20.72 12.36
CA VAL A 245 1.77 -19.89 11.88
C VAL A 245 0.56 -20.80 11.64
N THR A 246 -0.56 -20.49 12.27
CA THR A 246 -1.83 -21.18 12.01
C THR A 246 -2.74 -20.23 11.27
N VAL A 247 -3.13 -20.63 10.08
CA VAL A 247 -4.06 -19.87 9.24
C VAL A 247 -5.44 -20.53 9.33
N ASN A 248 -6.45 -19.79 9.77
CA ASN A 248 -7.83 -20.26 9.83
C ASN A 248 -8.58 -19.70 8.62
N PHE A 249 -9.13 -20.59 7.82
CA PHE A 249 -10.04 -20.24 6.75
C PHE A 249 -11.45 -20.68 7.07
N SER A 250 -12.42 -19.83 6.74
CA SER A 250 -13.82 -20.23 6.66
C SER A 250 -14.11 -20.70 5.24
N ALA A 251 -14.36 -22.00 5.08
CA ALA A 251 -14.68 -22.58 3.78
C ALA A 251 -16.20 -22.58 3.60
N TYR A 252 -16.74 -21.70 2.78
CA TYR A 252 -18.11 -21.77 2.31
C TYR A 252 -18.21 -22.78 1.15
N GLY A 253 -19.22 -23.67 1.22
CA GLY A 253 -19.33 -24.90 0.45
C GLY A 253 -19.23 -24.75 -1.07
N THR A 254 -18.80 -25.74 -1.77
CA THR A 254 -18.51 -25.90 -3.21
C THR A 254 -17.20 -25.33 -3.73
N GLN A 255 -16.22 -25.21 -2.89
CA GLN A 255 -14.92 -24.70 -3.31
C GLN A 255 -14.17 -25.72 -4.18
N LYS A 256 -13.72 -25.28 -5.35
CA LYS A 256 -12.64 -25.96 -6.03
C LYS A 256 -11.42 -25.81 -5.14
N LYS A 257 -10.80 -26.93 -4.77
CA LYS A 257 -9.55 -26.91 -3.99
C LYS A 257 -8.53 -26.04 -4.71
N SER A 258 -8.03 -25.03 -4.02
CA SER A 258 -6.83 -24.32 -4.46
C SER A 258 -5.66 -25.30 -4.53
N PRO A 259 -4.72 -25.13 -5.47
CA PRO A 259 -3.48 -25.90 -5.45
C PRO A 259 -2.77 -25.70 -4.11
N GLU A 260 -2.07 -26.73 -3.65
CA GLU A 260 -1.24 -26.67 -2.45
C GLU A 260 -0.20 -25.55 -2.60
N ILE A 261 -0.11 -24.67 -1.59
CA ILE A 261 0.89 -23.61 -1.54
C ILE A 261 2.09 -24.11 -0.76
N LYS A 262 3.24 -24.17 -1.42
CA LYS A 262 4.51 -24.49 -0.77
C LYS A 262 5.35 -23.25 -0.62
N PHE A 263 5.70 -22.91 0.61
CA PHE A 263 6.67 -21.88 0.88
C PHE A 263 8.07 -22.39 0.61
N THR A 264 8.78 -21.71 -0.30
CA THR A 264 10.15 -22.09 -0.60
C THR A 264 11.11 -21.58 0.47
N GLN A 265 11.69 -22.56 1.17
CA GLN A 265 12.97 -22.47 1.86
C GLN A 265 13.02 -21.62 3.07
N PRO A 266 12.82 -20.76 3.75
CA PRO A 266 13.31 -20.50 5.13
C PRO A 266 12.53 -21.19 6.23
N VAL A 267 11.36 -21.71 5.94
CA VAL A 267 10.59 -22.45 6.97
C VAL A 267 11.40 -23.63 7.46
N ASP A 268 12.03 -24.38 6.56
CA ASP A 268 12.86 -25.53 6.93
C ASP A 268 14.12 -25.13 7.72
N ARG A 269 14.77 -24.04 7.35
CA ARG A 269 15.94 -23.55 8.07
C ARG A 269 15.59 -23.01 9.45
N THR A 270 14.45 -22.31 9.56
CA THR A 270 13.98 -21.79 10.84
C THR A 270 13.56 -22.92 11.77
N LEU A 271 12.90 -23.94 11.25
CA LEU A 271 12.49 -25.13 12.02
C LEU A 271 13.71 -25.92 12.52
N VAL A 272 14.71 -26.13 11.68
CA VAL A 272 15.95 -26.81 12.05
C VAL A 272 16.73 -26.03 13.10
N ASN A 273 16.83 -24.73 12.97
CA ASN A 273 17.56 -23.88 13.93
C ASN A 273 16.87 -23.76 15.29
N LEU A 274 15.56 -23.97 15.35
CA LEU A 274 14.80 -23.93 16.61
C LEU A 274 14.66 -25.28 17.30
N GLY A 275 15.28 -26.33 16.78
CA GLY A 275 15.24 -27.69 17.38
C GLY A 275 13.86 -28.33 17.33
N ILE A 276 13.02 -27.89 16.42
CA ILE A 276 11.71 -28.52 16.15
C ILE A 276 12.00 -29.74 15.28
N ASP A 277 11.55 -30.90 15.72
CA ASP A 277 11.68 -32.15 14.95
C ASP A 277 11.21 -31.94 13.53
N SER A 278 11.98 -32.46 12.57
CA SER A 278 11.73 -32.36 11.17
C SER A 278 10.28 -32.73 10.87
N VAL A 279 9.54 -31.72 10.42
CA VAL A 279 8.17 -31.94 10.00
C VAL A 279 8.22 -32.66 8.66
N PRO A 280 7.58 -33.82 8.51
CA PRO A 280 7.51 -34.49 7.22
C PRO A 280 6.97 -33.54 6.16
N GLY A 281 7.65 -33.46 5.02
CA GLY A 281 7.49 -32.46 3.96
C GLY A 281 6.16 -32.40 3.21
N SER A 282 5.08 -32.63 3.86
CA SER A 282 3.74 -32.30 3.34
C SER A 282 2.81 -32.04 4.52
N TYR A 283 2.60 -30.75 4.84
CA TYR A 283 1.41 -30.40 5.59
C TYR A 283 0.21 -30.42 4.65
N PRO A 284 -0.78 -31.26 4.92
CA PRO A 284 -2.07 -31.02 4.33
C PRO A 284 -2.64 -29.76 5.04
N TYR A 285 -2.53 -28.63 4.39
CA TYR A 285 -3.34 -27.49 4.79
C TYR A 285 -4.79 -27.86 4.45
N TYR A 286 -5.57 -28.15 5.46
CA TYR A 286 -7.02 -28.23 5.31
C TYR A 286 -7.50 -26.79 5.20
N TYR A 287 -8.06 -26.45 4.06
CA TYR A 287 -8.76 -25.21 3.78
C TYR A 287 -10.16 -25.28 4.35
#